data_c8ced8847a48280db60b652fd55f6fc4
#
_entry.id   c8ced8847a48280db60b652fd55f6fc4
#
_cell.length_a   1.000
_cell.length_b   1.000
_cell.length_c   1.000
_cell.angle_alpha   90.00
_cell.angle_beta   90.00
_cell.angle_gamma   90.00
#
_symmetry.space_group_name_H-M   'P 1'
#
loop_
_entity.id
_entity.type
_entity.pdbx_description
1 polymer ?
#
loop_
_entity_poly.entity_id
_entity_poly.type
_entity_poly.pdbx_seq_one_letter_code
_entity_poly.pdbx_strand_id
1 'polypeptide(L)'
;MLRRLDNIDVLCADLDRMVPFYRDVIGLPFVLPYDRGEGWAGFQAGDVTIFLIEVGGDAPTRRVPGAGPPGLESFAFAVDDLAAAIAELDAHGVTWAADVVESPWYRYRSLYDPEGNVLHLTVPDRKALGLP
;
A
#
# COMPACT_ATOMS: atom_id res chain seq x y z
N MET A 1 15.53 22.52 1.04
CA MET A 1 15.57 21.48 2.07
C MET A 1 14.36 20.56 1.95
N LEU A 2 14.60 19.27 2.08
CA LEU A 2 13.54 18.25 2.06
C LEU A 2 12.76 18.32 3.37
N ARG A 3 11.43 18.31 3.30
CA ARG A 3 10.58 18.52 4.49
C ARG A 3 9.78 17.28 4.86
N ARG A 4 9.22 16.60 3.85
CA ARG A 4 8.35 15.44 4.05
C ARG A 4 8.24 14.66 2.75
N LEU A 5 7.76 13.44 2.86
CA LEU A 5 7.36 12.65 1.70
C LEU A 5 6.03 13.22 1.17
N ASP A 6 5.98 13.59 -0.09
CA ASP A 6 4.77 14.12 -0.72
C ASP A 6 3.96 13.03 -1.40
N ASN A 7 4.61 12.23 -2.24
CA ASN A 7 3.89 11.20 -2.99
C ASN A 7 4.76 9.98 -3.27
N ILE A 8 4.07 8.91 -3.60
CA ILE A 8 4.65 7.66 -4.09
C ILE A 8 4.02 7.39 -5.45
N ASP A 9 4.83 7.11 -6.45
CA ASP A 9 4.37 6.72 -7.77
C ASP A 9 4.49 5.20 -7.93
N VAL A 10 3.38 4.57 -8.28
CA VAL A 10 3.31 3.14 -8.57
C VAL A 10 2.97 2.98 -10.04
N LEU A 11 3.90 2.44 -10.80
CA LEU A 11 3.65 2.09 -12.20
C LEU A 11 2.84 0.81 -12.23
N CYS A 12 1.74 0.81 -12.97
CA CYS A 12 0.86 -0.34 -13.06
C CYS A 12 0.58 -0.74 -14.51
N ALA A 13 0.22 -1.99 -14.70
CA ALA A 13 -0.14 -2.52 -15.99
C ALA A 13 -1.57 -2.13 -16.39
N ASP A 14 -2.50 -2.14 -15.42
CA ASP A 14 -3.93 -1.97 -15.69
C ASP A 14 -4.64 -1.24 -14.56
N LEU A 15 -5.05 0.02 -14.82
CA LEU A 15 -5.81 0.82 -13.87
C LEU A 15 -7.18 0.22 -13.52
N ASP A 16 -7.83 -0.47 -14.45
CA ASP A 16 -9.14 -1.06 -14.20
C ASP A 16 -9.07 -2.14 -13.11
N ARG A 17 -7.93 -2.77 -12.95
CA ARG A 17 -7.65 -3.74 -11.89
C ARG A 17 -7.20 -3.09 -10.60
N MET A 18 -6.38 -2.04 -10.68
CA MET A 18 -5.74 -1.42 -9.53
C MET A 18 -6.62 -0.41 -8.81
N VAL A 19 -7.37 0.40 -9.54
CA VAL A 19 -8.20 1.47 -8.93
C VAL A 19 -9.26 0.93 -7.98
N PRO A 20 -10.03 -0.12 -8.31
CA PRO A 20 -11.02 -0.65 -7.37
C PRO A 20 -10.41 -1.15 -6.05
N PHE A 21 -9.20 -1.70 -6.09
CA PHE A 21 -8.51 -2.15 -4.89
C PHE A 21 -8.18 -0.99 -3.95
N TYR A 22 -7.52 0.05 -4.45
CA TYR A 22 -7.13 1.19 -3.61
C TYR A 22 -8.34 2.03 -3.17
N ARG A 23 -9.35 2.14 -4.02
CA ARG A 23 -10.57 2.88 -3.70
C ARG A 23 -11.47 2.15 -2.71
N ASP A 24 -11.76 0.86 -2.96
CA ASP A 24 -12.81 0.12 -2.25
C ASP A 24 -12.28 -0.81 -1.18
N VAL A 25 -11.14 -1.47 -1.41
CA VAL A 25 -10.55 -2.42 -0.45
C VAL A 25 -9.72 -1.69 0.59
N ILE A 26 -8.76 -0.88 0.16
CA ILE A 26 -7.98 -0.04 1.07
C ILE A 26 -8.81 1.14 1.56
N GLY A 27 -9.69 1.68 0.72
CA GLY A 27 -10.65 2.71 1.13
C GLY A 27 -10.10 4.13 1.08
N LEU A 28 -9.18 4.42 0.16
CA LEU A 28 -8.60 5.75 0.04
C LEU A 28 -9.43 6.65 -0.88
N PRO A 29 -9.63 7.92 -0.53
CA PRO A 29 -10.28 8.88 -1.40
C PRO A 29 -9.37 9.31 -2.55
N PHE A 30 -9.97 9.69 -3.69
CA PHE A 30 -9.24 10.31 -4.78
C PHE A 30 -8.78 11.72 -4.40
N VAL A 31 -7.61 12.13 -4.91
CA VAL A 31 -7.13 13.53 -4.78
C VAL A 31 -7.81 14.44 -5.78
N LEU A 32 -8.17 13.92 -6.96
CA LEU A 32 -8.94 14.58 -8.01
C LEU A 32 -9.98 13.60 -8.52
N PRO A 33 -11.05 14.08 -9.19
CA PRO A 33 -11.98 13.17 -9.87
C PRO A 33 -11.22 12.26 -10.82
N TYR A 34 -11.45 10.95 -10.68
CA TYR A 34 -10.79 9.96 -11.50
C TYR A 34 -11.36 9.95 -12.92
N ASP A 35 -10.47 10.02 -13.89
CA ASP A 35 -10.78 9.88 -15.32
C ASP A 35 -9.84 8.84 -15.93
N ARG A 36 -10.42 7.72 -16.34
CA ARG A 36 -9.70 6.60 -16.94
C ARG A 36 -8.85 7.04 -18.15
N GLY A 37 -9.33 8.02 -18.92
CA GLY A 37 -8.64 8.53 -20.11
C GLY A 37 -7.33 9.26 -19.81
N GLU A 38 -7.13 9.73 -18.59
CA GLU A 38 -5.89 10.40 -18.16
C GLU A 38 -4.73 9.43 -17.98
N GLY A 39 -5.00 8.14 -17.78
CA GLY A 39 -3.97 7.12 -17.60
C GLY A 39 -3.33 7.08 -16.21
N TRP A 40 -3.90 7.77 -15.24
CA TRP A 40 -3.44 7.77 -13.86
C TRP A 40 -4.59 7.98 -12.88
N ALA A 41 -4.37 7.60 -11.63
CA ALA A 41 -5.27 7.89 -10.52
C ALA A 41 -4.43 8.27 -9.28
N GLY A 42 -4.88 9.25 -8.52
CA GLY A 42 -4.24 9.66 -7.29
C GLY A 42 -5.14 9.42 -6.08
N PHE A 43 -4.58 8.84 -5.03
CA PHE A 43 -5.28 8.55 -3.79
C PHE A 43 -4.61 9.24 -2.63
N GLN A 44 -5.39 9.79 -1.70
CA GLN A 44 -4.85 10.44 -0.52
C GLN A 44 -4.77 9.47 0.65
N ALA A 45 -3.59 9.32 1.21
CA ALA A 45 -3.31 8.52 2.40
C ALA A 45 -2.63 9.43 3.44
N GLY A 46 -3.44 10.04 4.32
CA GLY A 46 -2.93 11.08 5.23
C GLY A 46 -2.33 12.26 4.44
N ASP A 47 -1.07 12.57 4.70
CA ASP A 47 -0.35 13.65 4.00
C ASP A 47 0.39 13.19 2.74
N VAL A 48 0.30 11.91 2.40
CA VAL A 48 1.00 11.32 1.25
C VAL A 48 -0.02 10.96 0.17
N THR A 49 0.29 11.30 -1.07
CA THR A 49 -0.50 10.88 -2.23
C THR A 49 0.11 9.63 -2.85
N ILE A 50 -0.71 8.65 -3.16
CA ILE A 50 -0.30 7.47 -3.94
C ILE A 50 -0.84 7.65 -5.35
N PHE A 51 0.05 7.76 -6.33
CA PHE A 51 -0.31 7.80 -7.74
C PHE A 51 -0.16 6.42 -8.37
N LEU A 52 -1.21 5.96 -9.02
CA LEU A 52 -1.17 4.81 -9.92
C LEU A 52 -1.05 5.34 -11.34
N ILE A 53 0.02 4.98 -12.03
CA ILE A 53 0.31 5.47 -13.39
C ILE A 53 0.36 4.27 -14.30
N GLU A 54 -0.56 4.22 -15.27
CA GLU A 54 -0.62 3.10 -16.19
C GLU A 54 0.47 3.18 -17.25
N VAL A 55 1.26 2.12 -17.34
CA VAL A 55 2.29 1.97 -18.36
C VAL A 55 2.00 0.78 -19.30
N GLY A 56 0.97 -0.02 -18.97
CA GLY A 56 0.62 -1.22 -19.73
C GLY A 56 1.56 -2.39 -19.50
N GLY A 57 1.47 -3.39 -20.35
CA GLY A 57 2.29 -4.59 -20.25
C GLY A 57 1.74 -5.62 -19.27
N ASP A 58 2.58 -6.57 -18.91
CA ASP A 58 2.25 -7.61 -17.93
C ASP A 58 2.50 -7.13 -16.50
N ALA A 59 1.67 -7.59 -15.57
CA ALA A 59 1.91 -7.34 -14.15
C ALA A 59 3.24 -7.98 -13.73
N PRO A 60 4.02 -7.32 -12.84
CA PRO A 60 5.28 -7.87 -12.38
C PRO A 60 5.04 -9.13 -11.54
N THR A 61 6.09 -9.95 -11.42
CA THR A 61 6.10 -11.06 -10.47
C THR A 61 6.01 -10.53 -9.05
N ARG A 62 5.18 -11.18 -8.22
CA ARG A 62 5.05 -10.83 -6.81
C ARG A 62 6.40 -10.82 -6.12
N ARG A 63 6.65 -9.76 -5.36
CA ARG A 63 7.85 -9.64 -4.53
C ARG A 63 7.65 -10.44 -3.25
N VAL A 64 8.66 -11.21 -2.86
CA VAL A 64 8.65 -11.89 -1.56
C VAL A 64 9.10 -10.88 -0.49
N PRO A 65 8.28 -10.60 0.55
CA PRO A 65 8.68 -9.67 1.61
C PRO A 65 10.01 -10.05 2.25
N GLY A 66 10.91 -9.09 2.38
CA GLY A 66 12.24 -9.29 2.97
C GLY A 66 13.25 -9.98 2.07
N ALA A 67 12.89 -10.34 0.84
CA ALA A 67 13.80 -10.94 -0.14
C ALA A 67 14.07 -9.95 -1.29
N GLY A 68 15.27 -10.01 -1.85
CA GLY A 68 15.65 -9.14 -2.94
C GLY A 68 14.76 -9.22 -4.18
N PRO A 69 14.99 -8.42 -5.21
CA PRO A 69 16.19 -7.61 -5.42
C PRO A 69 16.21 -6.33 -4.55
N PRO A 70 17.39 -5.70 -4.39
CA PRO A 70 17.49 -4.43 -3.68
C PRO A 70 16.64 -3.34 -4.34
N GLY A 71 16.15 -2.40 -3.53
CA GLY A 71 15.34 -1.29 -3.98
C GLY A 71 14.16 -1.05 -3.05
N LEU A 72 13.22 -0.22 -3.48
CA LEU A 72 11.98 -0.01 -2.74
C LEU A 72 11.17 -1.29 -2.75
N GLU A 73 10.84 -1.80 -1.55
CA GLU A 73 10.08 -3.03 -1.41
C GLU A 73 8.58 -2.80 -1.28
N SER A 74 8.20 -1.85 -0.40
CA SER A 74 6.83 -1.73 0.06
C SER A 74 6.57 -0.34 0.62
N PHE A 75 5.32 -0.08 0.91
CA PHE A 75 4.92 1.00 1.80
C PHE A 75 3.84 0.49 2.75
N ALA A 76 3.67 1.19 3.87
CA ALA A 76 2.82 0.73 4.96
C ALA A 76 1.73 1.74 5.29
N PHE A 77 0.55 1.21 5.59
CA PHE A 77 -0.55 1.99 6.17
C PHE A 77 -0.55 1.77 7.68
N ALA A 78 -0.53 2.86 8.44
CA ALA A 78 -0.70 2.78 9.88
C ALA A 78 -2.17 2.50 10.20
N VAL A 79 -2.40 1.57 11.13
CA VAL A 79 -3.74 1.23 11.64
C VAL A 79 -3.73 1.29 13.16
N ASP A 80 -4.89 1.57 13.74
CA ASP A 80 -5.02 1.63 15.20
C ASP A 80 -5.19 0.24 15.82
N ASP A 81 -5.89 -0.64 15.11
CA ASP A 81 -6.19 -2.01 15.55
C ASP A 81 -5.87 -2.98 14.40
N LEU A 82 -4.76 -3.70 14.54
CA LEU A 82 -4.31 -4.61 13.49
C LEU A 82 -5.27 -5.78 13.28
N ALA A 83 -5.82 -6.35 14.35
CA ALA A 83 -6.74 -7.48 14.22
C ALA A 83 -8.04 -7.07 13.51
N ALA A 84 -8.56 -5.87 13.82
CA ALA A 84 -9.75 -5.34 13.16
C ALA A 84 -9.50 -5.05 11.68
N ALA A 85 -8.34 -4.46 11.35
CA ALA A 85 -7.94 -4.20 9.96
C ALA A 85 -7.77 -5.49 9.16
N ILE A 86 -7.17 -6.51 9.74
CA ILE A 86 -7.03 -7.83 9.11
C ILE A 86 -8.40 -8.44 8.84
N ALA A 87 -9.32 -8.41 9.79
CA ALA A 87 -10.66 -8.95 9.62
C ALA A 87 -11.42 -8.24 8.50
N GLU A 88 -11.31 -6.92 8.41
CA GLU A 88 -11.93 -6.12 7.35
C GLU A 88 -11.37 -6.49 5.97
N LEU A 89 -10.06 -6.60 5.85
CA LEU A 89 -9.42 -6.97 4.58
C LEU A 89 -9.67 -8.43 4.20
N ASP A 90 -9.76 -9.34 5.16
CA ASP A 90 -10.18 -10.72 4.91
C ASP A 90 -11.58 -10.77 4.29
N ALA A 91 -12.50 -9.93 4.75
CA ALA A 91 -13.84 -9.84 4.18
C ALA A 91 -13.83 -9.36 2.72
N HIS A 92 -12.82 -8.62 2.30
CA HIS A 92 -12.61 -8.21 0.91
C HIS A 92 -11.84 -9.24 0.07
N GLY A 93 -11.41 -10.34 0.69
CA GLY A 93 -10.72 -11.41 -0.03
C GLY A 93 -9.30 -11.07 -0.49
N VAL A 94 -8.57 -10.24 0.26
CA VAL A 94 -7.18 -9.88 -0.07
C VAL A 94 -6.26 -11.10 -0.06
N THR A 95 -5.16 -11.00 -0.79
CA THR A 95 -4.09 -12.00 -0.77
C THR A 95 -3.02 -11.56 0.22
N TRP A 96 -2.87 -12.28 1.31
CA TRP A 96 -1.80 -12.02 2.28
C TRP A 96 -0.45 -12.52 1.75
N ALA A 97 0.59 -11.74 1.99
CA ALA A 97 1.95 -12.10 1.60
C ALA A 97 2.69 -12.86 2.70
N ALA A 98 2.30 -12.65 3.96
CA ALA A 98 2.91 -13.28 5.13
C ALA A 98 1.95 -13.21 6.34
N ASP A 99 2.30 -13.93 7.40
CA ASP A 99 1.61 -13.84 8.69
C ASP A 99 2.02 -12.58 9.44
N VAL A 100 1.33 -12.33 10.58
CA VAL A 100 1.65 -11.21 11.47
C VAL A 100 3.09 -11.35 11.98
N VAL A 101 3.83 -10.25 11.89
CA VAL A 101 5.17 -10.12 12.43
C VAL A 101 5.13 -9.18 13.63
N GLU A 102 5.76 -9.58 14.71
CA GLU A 102 5.94 -8.75 15.90
C GLU A 102 7.43 -8.47 16.10
N SER A 103 7.74 -7.22 16.40
CA SER A 103 9.07 -6.79 16.76
C SER A 103 8.97 -5.77 17.91
N PRO A 104 10.10 -5.35 18.51
CA PRO A 104 10.05 -4.30 19.54
C PRO A 104 9.52 -2.96 19.05
N TRP A 105 9.50 -2.73 17.73
CA TRP A 105 9.13 -1.43 17.15
C TRP A 105 7.82 -1.45 16.36
N TYR A 106 7.41 -2.62 15.82
CA TYR A 106 6.25 -2.75 14.94
C TYR A 106 5.51 -4.04 15.20
N ARG A 107 4.21 -3.98 14.98
CA ARG A 107 3.40 -5.15 14.65
C ARG A 107 2.83 -4.90 13.27
N TYR A 108 2.98 -5.84 12.35
CA TYR A 108 2.50 -5.65 11.00
C TYR A 108 2.15 -6.96 10.31
N ARG A 109 1.39 -6.84 9.23
CA ARG A 109 1.12 -7.93 8.31
C ARG A 109 1.19 -7.41 6.88
N SER A 110 1.73 -8.22 5.98
CA SER A 110 1.93 -7.87 4.58
C SER A 110 0.85 -8.48 3.70
N LEU A 111 0.37 -7.71 2.72
CA LEU A 111 -0.57 -8.16 1.70
C LEU A 111 -0.10 -7.72 0.32
N TYR A 112 -0.71 -8.29 -0.71
CA TYR A 112 -0.47 -7.89 -2.08
C TYR A 112 -1.61 -7.03 -2.61
N ASP A 113 -1.29 -6.04 -3.42
CA ASP A 113 -2.28 -5.44 -4.31
C ASP A 113 -2.52 -6.35 -5.53
N PRO A 114 -3.47 -6.04 -6.42
CA PRO A 114 -3.79 -6.92 -7.54
C PRO A 114 -2.64 -7.17 -8.53
N GLU A 115 -1.61 -6.34 -8.51
CA GLU A 115 -0.44 -6.51 -9.38
C GLU A 115 0.80 -7.02 -8.63
N GLY A 116 0.62 -7.49 -7.39
CA GLY A 116 1.67 -8.14 -6.63
C GLY A 116 2.62 -7.19 -5.91
N ASN A 117 2.29 -5.90 -5.79
CA ASN A 117 3.04 -5.00 -4.93
C ASN A 117 2.79 -5.34 -3.46
N VAL A 118 3.84 -5.27 -2.64
CA VAL A 118 3.74 -5.53 -1.20
C VAL A 118 3.30 -4.28 -0.47
N LEU A 119 2.23 -4.41 0.30
CA LEU A 119 1.75 -3.39 1.22
C LEU A 119 1.81 -3.96 2.64
N HIS A 120 2.02 -3.10 3.63
CA HIS A 120 1.91 -3.49 5.03
C HIS A 120 0.77 -2.75 5.71
N LEU A 121 0.10 -3.44 6.64
CA LEU A 121 -0.66 -2.80 7.71
C LEU A 121 0.25 -2.79 8.93
N THR A 122 0.45 -1.66 9.57
CA THR A 122 1.40 -1.54 10.67
C THR A 122 0.84 -0.77 11.87
N VAL A 123 1.20 -1.26 13.04
CA VAL A 123 1.05 -0.51 14.30
C VAL A 123 2.45 -0.24 14.81
N PRO A 124 3.01 0.95 14.54
CA PRO A 124 4.35 1.30 15.02
C PRO A 124 4.33 1.62 16.51
N ASP A 125 5.34 1.19 17.24
CA ASP A 125 5.59 1.71 18.59
C ASP A 125 6.41 3.00 18.45
N ARG A 126 5.71 4.11 18.35
CA ARG A 126 6.35 5.41 18.12
C ARG A 126 7.31 5.79 19.25
N LYS A 127 6.98 5.42 20.49
CA LYS A 127 7.85 5.70 21.64
C LYS A 127 9.14 4.90 21.55
N ALA A 128 9.07 3.61 21.24
CA ALA A 128 10.26 2.77 21.05
C ALA A 128 11.14 3.25 19.88
N LEU A 129 10.51 3.83 18.84
CA LEU A 129 11.20 4.40 17.68
C LEU A 129 11.78 5.80 17.96
N GLY A 130 11.47 6.42 19.09
CA GLY A 130 11.88 7.80 19.40
C GLY A 130 11.14 8.84 18.56
N LEU A 131 9.93 8.54 18.10
CA LEU A 131 9.11 9.42 17.28
C LEU A 131 8.08 10.17 18.13
N PRO A 132 7.68 11.40 17.73
CA PRO A 132 6.63 12.15 18.41
C PRO A 132 5.26 11.49 18.34
#